data_8721132a2f37302fbe078d78982acc92
#
_entry.id   8721132a2f37302fbe078d78982acc92
#
_cell.length_a   1.000
_cell.length_b   1.000
_cell.length_c   1.000
_cell.angle_alpha   90.00
_cell.angle_beta   90.00
_cell.angle_gamma   90.00
#
_symmetry.space_group_name_H-M   'P 1'
#
loop_
_entity.id
_entity.type
_entity.pdbx_description
1 polymer ?
#
loop_
_entity_poly.entity_id
_entity_poly.type
_entity_poly.pdbx_seq_one_letter_code
_entity_poly.pdbx_strand_id
1 'polypeptide(L)'
;MNFDIKTEQLSDSVYAISLAGEVDLYTAPEFKQQLLEVIAQGAANVIVDFSNTTFIDSTTLGVLVGGVKRLRTNDGQLTLVCSDRNITKIFEITGLDRVFSIYGSREEAVAAIDKELPTSA
;
A
#
# COMPACT_ATOMS: atom_id res chain seq x y z
N MET A 1 8.33 -21.12 1.64
CA MET A 1 7.99 -19.75 2.07
C MET A 1 6.65 -19.35 1.50
N ASN A 2 5.78 -18.87 2.36
CA ASN A 2 4.45 -18.46 1.94
C ASN A 2 4.47 -16.98 1.61
N PHE A 3 4.45 -16.68 0.34
CA PHE A 3 4.31 -15.31 -0.13
C PHE A 3 3.46 -15.31 -1.40
N ASP A 4 2.49 -14.42 -1.44
CA ASP A 4 1.69 -14.21 -2.63
C ASP A 4 1.42 -12.73 -2.80
N ILE A 5 1.32 -12.30 -4.05
CA ILE A 5 1.04 -10.91 -4.39
C ILE A 5 -0.01 -10.88 -5.50
N LYS A 6 -0.98 -10.00 -5.33
CA LYS A 6 -2.06 -9.85 -6.29
C LYS A 6 -2.33 -8.38 -6.52
N THR A 7 -2.36 -7.98 -7.78
CA THR A 7 -2.63 -6.60 -8.17
C THR A 7 -3.98 -6.52 -8.88
N GLU A 8 -4.79 -5.54 -8.48
CA GLU A 8 -6.11 -5.29 -9.07
C GLU A 8 -6.25 -3.82 -9.42
N GLN A 9 -6.83 -3.54 -10.56
CA GLN A 9 -7.26 -2.18 -10.89
C GLN A 9 -8.70 -2.02 -10.42
N LEU A 10 -8.93 -1.06 -9.51
CA LEU A 10 -10.26 -0.82 -8.93
C LEU A 10 -11.03 0.25 -9.71
N SER A 11 -10.32 1.18 -10.30
CA SER A 11 -10.89 2.23 -11.15
C SER A 11 -9.79 2.74 -12.08
N ASP A 12 -10.06 3.76 -12.86
CA ASP A 12 -9.08 4.30 -13.82
C ASP A 12 -7.76 4.70 -13.17
N SER A 13 -7.80 5.19 -11.93
CA SER A 13 -6.62 5.71 -11.26
C SER A 13 -6.32 5.05 -9.91
N VAL A 14 -7.11 4.05 -9.50
CA VAL A 14 -6.96 3.38 -8.21
C VAL A 14 -6.60 1.91 -8.40
N TYR A 15 -5.50 1.51 -7.81
CA TYR A 15 -5.02 0.12 -7.86
C TYR A 15 -4.85 -0.41 -6.44
N ALA A 16 -5.05 -1.70 -6.27
CA ALA A 16 -4.81 -2.38 -5.00
C ALA A 16 -3.77 -3.48 -5.20
N ILE A 17 -2.81 -3.56 -4.28
CA ILE A 17 -1.82 -4.62 -4.24
C ILE A 17 -2.03 -5.35 -2.92
N SER A 18 -2.41 -6.61 -2.99
CA SER A 18 -2.61 -7.46 -1.80
C SER A 18 -1.40 -8.35 -1.60
N LEU A 19 -0.89 -8.36 -0.38
CA LEU A 19 0.28 -9.14 -0.01
C LEU A 19 -0.13 -10.18 1.03
N ALA A 20 0.26 -11.42 0.82
CA ALA A 20 -0.02 -12.50 1.75
C ALA A 20 1.28 -13.18 2.17
N GLY A 21 1.36 -13.53 3.44
CA GLY A 21 2.52 -14.22 4.00
C GLY A 21 3.60 -13.28 4.48
N GLU A 22 4.85 -13.64 4.28
CA GLU A 22 5.99 -12.88 4.77
C GLU A 22 6.53 -11.94 3.69
N VAL A 23 6.61 -10.66 4.01
CA VAL A 23 7.18 -9.65 3.11
C VAL A 23 8.51 -9.22 3.70
N ASP A 24 9.59 -9.82 3.21
CA ASP A 24 10.94 -9.69 3.75
C ASP A 24 11.95 -9.35 2.65
N LEU A 25 13.23 -9.44 2.99
CA LEU A 25 14.32 -9.17 2.08
C LEU A 25 14.21 -9.96 0.77
N TYR A 26 13.67 -11.18 0.81
CA TYR A 26 13.59 -12.06 -0.37
C TYR A 26 12.36 -11.78 -1.22
N THR A 27 11.28 -11.33 -0.63
CA THR A 27 10.00 -11.11 -1.33
C THR A 27 9.73 -9.64 -1.64
N ALA A 28 10.36 -8.72 -0.93
CA ALA A 28 10.19 -7.28 -1.15
C ALA A 28 10.55 -6.84 -2.58
N PRO A 29 11.53 -7.41 -3.27
CA PRO A 29 11.81 -7.02 -4.67
C PRO A 29 10.62 -7.23 -5.60
N GLU A 30 9.88 -8.30 -5.42
CA GLU A 30 8.68 -8.55 -6.23
C GLU A 30 7.59 -7.53 -5.92
N PHE A 31 7.41 -7.21 -4.65
CA PHE A 31 6.48 -6.16 -4.24
C PHE A 31 6.88 -4.81 -4.85
N LYS A 32 8.15 -4.46 -4.78
CA LYS A 32 8.65 -3.22 -5.36
C LYS A 32 8.36 -3.14 -6.85
N GLN A 33 8.60 -4.23 -7.58
CA GLN A 33 8.35 -4.29 -9.01
C GLN A 33 6.88 -4.04 -9.33
N GLN A 34 5.97 -4.70 -8.61
CA GLN A 34 4.54 -4.54 -8.82
C GLN A 34 4.09 -3.11 -8.51
N LEU A 35 4.61 -2.53 -7.44
CA LEU A 35 4.29 -1.16 -7.06
C LEU A 35 4.74 -0.16 -8.13
N LEU A 36 5.96 -0.32 -8.64
CA LEU A 36 6.47 0.55 -9.69
C LEU A 36 5.67 0.40 -10.99
N GLU A 37 5.22 -0.80 -11.30
CA GLU A 37 4.40 -1.04 -12.50
C GLU A 37 3.07 -0.30 -12.44
N VAL A 38 2.35 -0.38 -11.31
CA VAL A 38 1.06 0.32 -11.19
C VAL A 38 1.24 1.84 -11.21
N ILE A 39 2.31 2.32 -10.62
CA ILE A 39 2.64 3.76 -10.67
C ILE A 39 2.90 4.19 -12.12
N ALA A 40 3.65 3.38 -12.87
CA ALA A 40 3.95 3.65 -14.27
C ALA A 40 2.69 3.62 -15.15
N GLN A 41 1.68 2.86 -14.75
CA GLN A 41 0.40 2.79 -15.45
C GLN A 41 -0.50 3.98 -15.16
N GLY A 42 -0.07 4.91 -14.31
CA GLY A 42 -0.81 6.12 -14.02
C GLY A 42 -1.66 6.07 -12.76
N ALA A 43 -1.36 5.16 -11.85
CA ALA A 43 -2.07 5.09 -10.59
C ALA A 43 -1.95 6.41 -9.83
N ALA A 44 -3.08 6.99 -9.42
CA ALA A 44 -3.13 8.14 -8.54
C ALA A 44 -3.22 7.72 -7.08
N ASN A 45 -3.88 6.59 -6.84
CA ASN A 45 -3.99 6.01 -5.50
C ASN A 45 -3.63 4.54 -5.57
N VAL A 46 -2.72 4.11 -4.70
CA VAL A 46 -2.38 2.71 -4.56
C VAL A 46 -2.73 2.28 -3.14
N ILE A 47 -3.55 1.26 -3.04
CA ILE A 47 -3.89 0.62 -1.77
C ILE A 47 -2.98 -0.58 -1.61
N VAL A 48 -2.18 -0.63 -0.55
CA VAL A 48 -1.39 -1.80 -0.22
C VAL A 48 -2.07 -2.51 0.93
N ASP A 49 -2.56 -3.71 0.65
CA ASP A 49 -3.38 -4.48 1.57
C ASP A 49 -2.57 -5.57 2.26
N PHE A 50 -2.36 -5.38 3.56
CA PHE A 50 -1.63 -6.32 4.41
C PHE A 50 -2.54 -7.24 5.22
N SER A 51 -3.82 -7.36 4.85
CA SER A 51 -4.78 -8.16 5.62
C SER A 51 -4.35 -9.60 5.83
N ASN A 52 -3.63 -10.18 4.87
CA ASN A 52 -3.15 -11.55 4.94
C ASN A 52 -1.63 -11.64 5.12
N THR A 53 -1.00 -10.54 5.48
CA THR A 53 0.44 -10.48 5.73
C THR A 53 0.72 -10.86 7.16
N THR A 54 1.70 -11.73 7.37
CA THR A 54 2.06 -12.24 8.71
C THR A 54 3.36 -11.63 9.24
N PHE A 55 4.16 -11.02 8.36
CA PHE A 55 5.45 -10.46 8.75
C PHE A 55 5.90 -9.41 7.74
N ILE A 56 6.46 -8.32 8.24
CA ILE A 56 7.16 -7.33 7.41
C ILE A 56 8.46 -6.95 8.10
N ASP A 57 9.44 -6.49 7.30
CA ASP A 57 10.70 -6.00 7.83
C ASP A 57 11.03 -4.61 7.27
N SER A 58 12.23 -4.12 7.59
CA SER A 58 12.64 -2.78 7.15
C SER A 58 12.73 -2.63 5.63
N THR A 59 12.96 -3.73 4.91
CA THR A 59 13.01 -3.70 3.45
C THR A 59 11.63 -3.34 2.90
N THR A 60 10.58 -3.91 3.48
CA THR A 60 9.19 -3.61 3.11
C THR A 60 8.87 -2.14 3.35
N LEU A 61 9.30 -1.60 4.49
CA LEU A 61 9.09 -0.19 4.82
C LEU A 61 9.78 0.71 3.79
N GLY A 62 10.99 0.33 3.36
CA GLY A 62 11.71 1.06 2.33
C GLY A 62 10.98 1.11 0.99
N VAL A 63 10.35 0.00 0.61
CA VAL A 63 9.55 -0.05 -0.62
C VAL A 63 8.36 0.90 -0.53
N LEU A 64 7.67 0.91 0.61
CA LEU A 64 6.53 1.79 0.83
C LEU A 64 6.93 3.27 0.78
N VAL A 65 8.01 3.63 1.45
CA VAL A 65 8.51 5.02 1.45
C VAL A 65 8.89 5.45 0.04
N GLY A 66 9.58 4.59 -0.71
CA GLY A 66 9.92 4.88 -2.10
C GLY A 66 8.69 5.07 -2.97
N GLY A 67 7.65 4.25 -2.76
CA GLY A 67 6.40 4.36 -3.49
C GLY A 67 5.69 5.68 -3.22
N VAL A 68 5.63 6.11 -1.96
CA VAL A 68 5.03 7.40 -1.60
C VAL A 68 5.74 8.55 -2.29
N LYS A 69 7.07 8.54 -2.29
CA LYS A 69 7.84 9.60 -2.93
C LYS A 69 7.53 9.71 -4.41
N ARG A 70 7.42 8.57 -5.10
CA ARG A 70 7.09 8.56 -6.53
C ARG A 70 5.67 9.02 -6.79
N LEU A 71 4.71 8.58 -5.97
CA LEU A 71 3.32 8.98 -6.13
C LEU A 71 3.13 10.48 -5.89
N ARG A 72 3.84 11.05 -4.91
CA ARG A 72 3.74 12.47 -4.59
C ARG A 72 4.18 13.37 -5.73
N THR A 73 5.08 12.92 -6.59
CA THR A 73 5.49 13.73 -7.74
C THR A 73 4.35 13.97 -8.72
N ASN A 74 3.31 13.13 -8.65
CA ASN A 74 2.11 13.25 -9.50
C ASN A 74 0.86 13.47 -8.66
N ASP A 75 1.01 14.03 -7.46
CA ASP A 75 -0.08 14.27 -6.51
C ASP A 75 -0.84 13.01 -6.12
N GLY A 76 -0.17 11.87 -6.20
CA GLY A 76 -0.75 10.59 -5.84
C GLY A 76 -0.59 10.26 -4.37
N GLN A 77 -1.29 9.23 -3.93
CA GLN A 77 -1.31 8.78 -2.55
C GLN A 77 -1.12 7.28 -2.45
N LEU A 78 -0.52 6.85 -1.34
CA LEU A 78 -0.42 5.44 -0.99
C LEU A 78 -1.17 5.23 0.31
N THR A 79 -2.10 4.29 0.30
CA THR A 79 -2.97 3.99 1.43
C THR A 79 -2.72 2.54 1.86
N LEU A 80 -2.68 2.30 3.16
CA LEU A 80 -2.44 0.97 3.69
C LEU A 80 -3.70 0.40 4.31
N VAL A 81 -3.88 -0.92 4.16
CA VAL A 81 -4.92 -1.67 4.85
C VAL A 81 -4.21 -2.66 5.77
N CYS A 82 -4.45 -2.54 7.06
CA CYS A 82 -3.86 -3.43 8.05
C CYS A 82 -4.66 -3.41 9.33
N SER A 83 -5.08 -4.58 9.80
CA SER A 83 -5.76 -4.73 11.08
C SER A 83 -4.92 -5.47 12.12
N ASP A 84 -3.83 -6.11 11.69
CA ASP A 84 -2.93 -6.82 12.59
C ASP A 84 -2.15 -5.84 13.45
N ARG A 85 -2.31 -5.95 14.77
CA ARG A 85 -1.68 -5.02 15.72
C ARG A 85 -0.16 -5.10 15.73
N ASN A 86 0.40 -6.26 15.45
CA ASN A 86 1.85 -6.41 15.39
C ASN A 86 2.44 -5.64 14.23
N ILE A 87 1.74 -5.61 13.11
CA ILE A 87 2.19 -4.88 11.92
C ILE A 87 1.90 -3.39 12.07
N THR A 88 0.71 -2.99 12.54
CA THR A 88 0.40 -1.57 12.74
C THR A 88 1.34 -0.94 13.75
N LYS A 89 1.75 -1.70 14.76
CA LYS A 89 2.69 -1.22 15.77
C LYS A 89 4.05 -0.85 15.16
N ILE A 90 4.48 -1.57 14.13
CA ILE A 90 5.73 -1.26 13.43
C ILE A 90 5.64 0.14 12.80
N PHE A 91 4.51 0.46 12.18
CA PHE A 91 4.30 1.78 11.60
C PHE A 91 4.25 2.87 12.67
N GLU A 92 3.64 2.59 13.81
CA GLU A 92 3.60 3.53 14.94
C GLU A 92 4.98 3.81 15.51
N ILE A 93 5.76 2.75 15.78
CA ILE A 93 7.10 2.87 16.37
C ILE A 93 8.05 3.63 15.44
N THR A 94 7.94 3.40 14.13
CA THR A 94 8.79 4.08 13.15
C THR A 94 8.30 5.47 12.78
N GLY A 95 7.12 5.87 13.24
CA GLY A 95 6.52 7.14 12.88
C GLY A 95 5.91 7.17 11.49
N LEU A 96 5.91 6.04 10.78
CA LEU A 96 5.40 5.97 9.41
C LEU A 96 3.88 6.03 9.34
N ASP A 97 3.19 5.83 10.46
CA ASP A 97 1.75 6.04 10.55
C ASP A 97 1.35 7.50 10.27
N ARG A 98 2.32 8.42 10.32
CA ARG A 98 2.11 9.83 9.95
C ARG A 98 2.32 10.07 8.45
N VAL A 99 3.00 9.15 7.78
CA VAL A 99 3.29 9.24 6.34
C VAL A 99 2.20 8.58 5.52
N PHE A 100 1.64 7.48 6.03
CA PHE A 100 0.61 6.71 5.35
C PHE A 100 -0.72 6.83 6.07
N SER A 101 -1.80 6.85 5.31
CA SER A 101 -3.13 6.64 5.87
C SER A 101 -3.34 5.13 6.00
N ILE A 102 -3.69 4.66 7.20
CA ILE A 102 -3.85 3.24 7.48
C ILE A 102 -5.29 2.98 7.90
N TYR A 103 -5.93 2.04 7.24
CA TYR A 103 -7.31 1.66 7.51
C TYR A 103 -7.39 0.18 7.89
N GLY A 104 -8.41 -0.17 8.66
CA GLY A 104 -8.59 -1.54 9.13
C GLY A 104 -9.13 -2.50 8.08
N SER A 105 -9.73 -1.97 7.02
CA SER A 105 -10.29 -2.79 5.95
C SER A 105 -10.15 -2.10 4.60
N ARG A 106 -10.22 -2.90 3.54
CA ARG A 106 -10.20 -2.37 2.18
C ARG A 106 -11.40 -1.44 1.94
N GLU A 107 -12.55 -1.77 2.48
CA GLU A 107 -13.77 -0.98 2.32
C GLU A 107 -13.59 0.43 2.89
N GLU A 108 -12.98 0.52 4.07
CA GLU A 108 -12.69 1.82 4.68
C GLU A 108 -11.71 2.64 3.85
N ALA A 109 -10.68 1.97 3.31
CA ALA A 109 -9.68 2.62 2.48
C ALA A 109 -10.30 3.18 1.19
N VAL A 110 -11.11 2.38 0.53
CA VAL A 110 -11.79 2.79 -0.71
C VAL A 110 -12.74 3.95 -0.43
N ALA A 111 -13.50 3.87 0.67
CA ALA A 111 -14.43 4.93 1.03
C ALA A 111 -13.70 6.26 1.29
N ALA A 112 -12.53 6.20 1.94
CA ALA A 112 -11.74 7.39 2.21
C ALA A 112 -11.19 8.00 0.92
N ILE A 113 -10.75 7.19 -0.03
CA ILE A 113 -10.27 7.66 -1.34
C ILE A 113 -11.42 8.30 -2.11
N ASP A 114 -12.60 7.70 -2.11
CA ASP A 114 -13.75 8.23 -2.82
C ASP A 114 -14.17 9.61 -2.29
N LYS A 115 -14.04 9.82 -0.97
CA LYS A 115 -14.34 11.12 -0.37
C LYS A 115 -13.35 12.21 -0.75
N GLU A 116 -12.10 11.85 -0.99
CA GLU A 116 -11.05 12.79 -1.34
C GLU A 116 -11.03 13.12 -2.82
N LEU A 117 -11.60 12.25 -3.65
CA LEU A 117 -11.68 12.52 -5.08
C LEU A 117 -12.65 13.66 -5.32
N PRO A 118 -12.27 14.64 -6.18
CA PRO A 118 -13.21 15.69 -6.54
C PRO A 118 -14.42 15.05 -7.18
N THR A 119 -15.60 15.30 -6.59
CA THR A 119 -16.83 14.91 -7.23
C THR A 119 -16.93 15.72 -8.50
N SER A 120 -16.74 15.05 -9.62
CA SER A 120 -17.00 15.69 -10.89
C SER A 120 -18.49 16.06 -10.91
N ALA A 121 -18.70 17.31 -10.91
CA ALA A 121 -20.04 17.81 -11.14
C ALA A 121 -20.47 17.42 -12.56
#